data_79e58c57d78ee3852419104ffc7b52b4
#
_entry.id   79e58c57d78ee3852419104ffc7b52b4
#
_cell.length_a   1.000
_cell.length_b   1.000
_cell.length_c   1.000
_cell.angle_alpha   90.00
_cell.angle_beta   90.00
_cell.angle_gamma   90.00
#
_symmetry.space_group_name_H-M   'P 1'
#
loop_
_entity.id
_entity.type
_entity.pdbx_description
1 polymer ?
#
loop_
_entity_poly.entity_id
_entity_poly.type
_entity_poly.pdbx_seq_one_letter_code
_entity_poly.pdbx_strand_id
1 'polypeptide(L)'
;PNRHYTGLDITPAMIEKAKKKNIPNAEFVVGDCENFPFDENAFDAIICSNSFHHYPNPQAFFNSVKRCLRPGGRLILRDVTSDNRLLLWFMDNIELPIANMLGHGDVRVARRKTVMECCKKAGLKVEKFEIRKGMRMHCVVRKI
;
A
#
# COMPACT_ATOMS: atom_id res chain seq x y z
N PRO A 1 -3.17 25.40 -4.79
CA PRO A 1 -3.20 24.81 -3.47
C PRO A 1 -1.81 24.22 -3.18
N ASN A 2 -1.18 24.69 -2.10
CA ASN A 2 0.16 24.29 -1.67
C ASN A 2 0.12 22.87 -1.09
N ARG A 3 0.14 21.85 -1.95
CA ARG A 3 0.30 20.46 -1.54
C ARG A 3 1.73 20.04 -1.80
N HIS A 4 2.33 19.36 -0.83
CA HIS A 4 3.62 18.69 -0.98
C HIS A 4 3.38 17.19 -1.13
N TYR A 5 4.18 16.56 -1.98
CA TYR A 5 4.09 15.15 -2.28
C TYR A 5 5.44 14.48 -1.99
N THR A 6 5.39 13.31 -1.38
CA THR A 6 6.57 12.48 -1.16
C THR A 6 6.31 11.12 -1.79
N GLY A 7 7.13 10.75 -2.77
CA GLY A 7 7.12 9.41 -3.38
C GLY A 7 8.17 8.54 -2.70
N LEU A 8 7.78 7.35 -2.27
CA LEU A 8 8.65 6.34 -1.66
C LEU A 8 8.68 5.09 -2.50
N ASP A 9 9.86 4.58 -2.76
CA ASP A 9 10.09 3.29 -3.42
C ASP A 9 11.37 2.67 -2.88
N ILE A 10 11.39 1.34 -2.73
CA ILE A 10 12.57 0.61 -2.27
C ILE A 10 13.66 0.55 -3.35
N THR A 11 13.30 0.76 -4.62
CA THR A 11 14.17 0.62 -5.78
C THR A 11 14.80 1.96 -6.17
N PRO A 12 16.12 2.17 -6.01
CA PRO A 12 16.78 3.43 -6.38
C PRO A 12 16.53 3.85 -7.83
N ALA A 13 16.53 2.90 -8.77
CA ALA A 13 16.29 3.18 -10.19
C ALA A 13 14.89 3.75 -10.46
N MET A 14 13.87 3.36 -9.68
CA MET A 14 12.51 3.92 -9.79
C MET A 14 12.46 5.35 -9.26
N ILE A 15 13.15 5.62 -8.18
CA ILE A 15 13.29 6.98 -7.62
C ILE A 15 14.01 7.90 -8.60
N GLU A 16 15.08 7.46 -9.23
CA GLU A 16 15.77 8.24 -10.25
C GLU A 16 14.89 8.55 -11.48
N LYS A 17 14.09 7.58 -11.92
CA LYS A 17 13.09 7.83 -12.99
C LYS A 17 12.02 8.83 -12.56
N ALA A 18 11.58 8.76 -11.30
CA ALA A 18 10.57 9.69 -10.77
C ALA A 18 11.12 11.12 -10.69
N LYS A 19 12.34 11.31 -10.20
CA LYS A 19 13.03 12.62 -10.13
C LYS A 19 13.15 13.29 -11.50
N LYS A 20 13.43 12.52 -12.55
CA LYS A 20 13.54 13.04 -13.94
C LYS A 20 12.24 13.64 -14.48
N LYS A 21 11.08 13.34 -13.86
CA LYS A 21 9.79 13.93 -14.27
C LYS A 21 9.62 15.38 -13.82
N ASN A 22 10.50 15.91 -12.95
CA ASN A 22 10.49 17.28 -12.45
C ASN A 22 9.10 17.74 -11.99
N ILE A 23 8.42 16.91 -11.19
CA ILE A 23 7.06 17.22 -10.71
C ILE A 23 7.16 18.32 -9.65
N PRO A 24 6.47 19.46 -9.83
CA PRO A 24 6.50 20.54 -8.85
C PRO A 24 5.97 20.09 -7.49
N ASN A 25 6.61 20.54 -6.42
CA ASN A 25 6.26 20.22 -5.01
C ASN A 25 6.27 18.72 -4.69
N ALA A 26 7.07 17.94 -5.42
CA ALA A 26 7.27 16.51 -5.16
C ALA A 26 8.73 16.21 -4.83
N GLU A 27 8.95 15.45 -3.79
CA GLU A 27 10.22 14.82 -3.45
C GLU A 27 10.13 13.31 -3.58
N PHE A 28 11.26 12.66 -3.81
CA PHE A 28 11.32 11.21 -4.00
C PHE A 28 12.45 10.62 -3.16
N VAL A 29 12.10 9.63 -2.36
CA VAL A 29 12.96 9.02 -1.34
C VAL A 29 13.06 7.52 -1.58
N VAL A 30 14.29 6.98 -1.52
CA VAL A 30 14.49 5.53 -1.48
C VAL A 30 14.21 5.06 -0.05
N GLY A 31 13.34 4.08 0.12
CA GLY A 31 13.02 3.54 1.44
C GLY A 31 12.01 2.41 1.39
N ASP A 32 11.88 1.74 2.52
CA ASP A 32 11.01 0.59 2.70
C ASP A 32 9.64 1.03 3.21
N CYS A 33 8.57 0.59 2.53
CA CYS A 33 7.19 0.81 2.96
C CYS A 33 6.82 0.10 4.27
N GLU A 34 7.55 -0.93 4.66
CA GLU A 34 7.36 -1.60 5.94
C GLU A 34 8.02 -0.86 7.11
N ASN A 35 8.96 0.04 6.79
CA ASN A 35 9.63 0.91 7.76
C ASN A 35 9.85 2.30 7.17
N PHE A 36 8.81 3.12 7.11
CA PHE A 36 8.89 4.45 6.53
C PHE A 36 10.00 5.30 7.15
N PRO A 37 10.91 5.89 6.34
CA PRO A 37 11.98 6.75 6.83
C PRO A 37 11.49 8.20 7.09
N PHE A 38 10.31 8.34 7.69
CA PHE A 38 9.67 9.63 7.96
C PHE A 38 9.30 9.77 9.43
N ASP A 39 9.17 11.00 9.90
CA ASP A 39 8.79 11.35 11.25
C ASP A 39 7.33 10.96 11.55
N GLU A 40 7.00 10.93 12.82
CA GLU A 40 5.63 10.77 13.27
C GLU A 40 4.76 11.95 12.82
N ASN A 41 3.52 11.65 12.45
CA ASN A 41 2.54 12.65 12.02
C ASN A 41 3.01 13.54 10.85
N ALA A 42 3.84 13.01 9.95
CA ALA A 42 4.36 13.75 8.81
C ALA A 42 3.30 14.02 7.73
N PHE A 43 2.30 13.12 7.56
CA PHE A 43 1.40 13.13 6.41
C PHE A 43 -0.07 13.29 6.80
N ASP A 44 -0.80 14.08 6.00
CA ASP A 44 -2.27 14.16 6.06
C ASP A 44 -2.93 12.99 5.32
N ALA A 45 -2.27 12.49 4.28
CA ALA A 45 -2.74 11.33 3.51
C ALA A 45 -1.57 10.49 3.00
N ILE A 46 -1.75 9.17 2.99
CA ILE A 46 -0.86 8.19 2.38
C ILE A 46 -1.65 7.45 1.31
N ILE A 47 -1.06 7.26 0.14
CA ILE A 47 -1.67 6.50 -0.96
C ILE A 47 -0.75 5.33 -1.28
N CYS A 48 -1.29 4.11 -1.23
CA CYS A 48 -0.64 2.90 -1.70
C CYS A 48 -1.49 2.28 -2.80
N SER A 49 -0.94 2.17 -4.01
CA SER A 49 -1.69 1.70 -5.17
C SER A 49 -0.87 0.70 -5.97
N ASN A 50 -1.41 -0.53 -6.14
CA ASN A 50 -0.77 -1.64 -6.85
C ASN A 50 0.66 -1.92 -6.35
N SER A 51 0.82 -2.01 -5.03
CA SER A 51 2.12 -2.20 -4.39
C SER A 51 2.02 -3.07 -3.14
N PHE A 52 0.87 -3.08 -2.46
CA PHE A 52 0.70 -3.80 -1.19
C PHE A 52 0.89 -5.32 -1.32
N HIS A 53 0.60 -5.90 -2.48
CA HIS A 53 0.82 -7.32 -2.76
C HIS A 53 2.30 -7.73 -2.76
N HIS A 54 3.23 -6.77 -2.87
CA HIS A 54 4.67 -7.03 -2.76
C HIS A 54 5.20 -7.03 -1.33
N TYR A 55 4.41 -6.63 -0.31
CA TYR A 55 4.93 -6.45 1.05
C TYR A 55 4.95 -7.77 1.84
N PRO A 56 6.13 -8.30 2.22
CA PRO A 56 6.27 -9.52 3.02
C PRO A 56 5.59 -9.41 4.38
N ASN A 57 5.69 -8.26 5.04
CA ASN A 57 5.11 -8.01 6.35
C ASN A 57 4.07 -6.87 6.34
N PRO A 58 2.82 -7.16 5.95
CA PRO A 58 1.77 -6.14 5.88
C PRO A 58 1.49 -5.45 7.22
N GLN A 59 1.73 -6.12 8.35
CA GLN A 59 1.56 -5.48 9.66
C GLN A 59 2.56 -4.35 9.88
N ALA A 60 3.82 -4.53 9.47
CA ALA A 60 4.85 -3.49 9.55
C ALA A 60 4.47 -2.27 8.71
N PHE A 61 3.93 -2.47 7.49
CA PHE A 61 3.38 -1.39 6.68
C PHE A 61 2.28 -0.60 7.41
N PHE A 62 1.26 -1.28 7.98
CA PHE A 62 0.19 -0.57 8.69
C PHE A 62 0.67 0.13 9.97
N ASN A 63 1.69 -0.41 10.65
CA ASN A 63 2.33 0.26 11.80
C ASN A 63 3.05 1.54 11.34
N SER A 64 3.79 1.50 10.24
CA SER A 64 4.44 2.67 9.63
C SER A 64 3.41 3.71 9.19
N VAL A 65 2.31 3.29 8.57
CA VAL A 65 1.18 4.17 8.22
C VAL A 65 0.60 4.84 9.47
N LYS A 66 0.34 4.08 10.56
CA LYS A 66 -0.18 4.64 11.81
C LYS A 66 0.76 5.68 12.40
N ARG A 67 2.06 5.41 12.41
CA ARG A 67 3.07 6.31 12.93
C ARG A 67 3.12 7.62 12.13
N CYS A 68 3.21 7.53 10.80
CA CYS A 68 3.46 8.68 9.95
C CYS A 68 2.22 9.50 9.57
N LEU A 69 1.00 8.96 9.68
CA LEU A 69 -0.22 9.75 9.51
C LEU A 69 -0.44 10.69 10.70
N ARG A 70 -0.92 11.90 10.44
CA ARG A 70 -1.46 12.82 11.44
C ARG A 70 -2.76 12.26 12.03
N PRO A 71 -3.15 12.66 13.26
CA PRO A 71 -4.50 12.39 13.75
C PRO A 71 -5.56 12.85 12.75
N GLY A 72 -6.52 12.00 12.44
CA GLY A 72 -7.52 12.25 11.39
C GLY A 72 -7.05 12.03 9.96
N GLY A 73 -5.76 11.81 9.73
CA GLY A 73 -5.18 11.49 8.42
C GLY A 73 -5.67 10.15 7.86
N ARG A 74 -5.54 9.97 6.55
CA ARG A 74 -6.10 8.80 5.84
C ARG A 74 -5.06 8.05 5.01
N LEU A 75 -5.16 6.71 5.05
CA LEU A 75 -4.57 5.84 4.04
C LEU A 75 -5.62 5.52 2.98
N ILE A 76 -5.26 5.68 1.71
CA ILE A 76 -6.01 5.18 0.56
C ILE A 76 -5.23 4.00 -0.01
N LEU A 77 -5.78 2.80 0.17
CA LEU A 77 -5.16 1.55 -0.29
C LEU A 77 -5.94 1.00 -1.48
N ARG A 78 -5.24 0.77 -2.58
CA ARG A 78 -5.77 0.16 -3.80
C ARG A 78 -4.88 -0.98 -4.22
N ASP A 79 -5.50 -2.13 -4.50
CA ASP A 79 -4.76 -3.31 -4.98
C ASP A 79 -5.68 -4.29 -5.67
N VAL A 80 -5.11 -5.35 -6.25
CA VAL A 80 -5.88 -6.44 -6.85
C VAL A 80 -6.37 -7.37 -5.76
N THR A 81 -7.68 -7.71 -5.79
CA THR A 81 -8.30 -8.67 -4.88
C THR A 81 -9.60 -9.23 -5.46
N SER A 82 -10.17 -10.23 -4.80
CA SER A 82 -11.51 -10.77 -5.12
C SER A 82 -12.24 -11.19 -3.84
N ASP A 83 -13.56 -11.20 -3.87
CA ASP A 83 -14.40 -11.87 -2.87
C ASP A 83 -14.77 -13.32 -3.30
N ASN A 84 -14.46 -13.70 -4.54
CA ASN A 84 -14.68 -15.05 -5.04
C ASN A 84 -13.59 -16.00 -4.52
N ARG A 85 -13.98 -16.98 -3.69
CA ARG A 85 -13.06 -17.93 -3.05
C ARG A 85 -12.30 -18.80 -4.06
N LEU A 86 -12.97 -19.22 -5.15
CA LEU A 86 -12.35 -20.05 -6.18
C LEU A 86 -11.30 -19.23 -6.95
N LEU A 87 -11.62 -17.98 -7.27
CA LEU A 87 -10.70 -17.08 -7.95
C LEU A 87 -9.48 -16.74 -7.06
N LEU A 88 -9.69 -16.48 -5.77
CA LEU A 88 -8.59 -16.29 -4.82
C LEU A 88 -7.69 -17.52 -4.73
N TRP A 89 -8.30 -18.71 -4.69
CA TRP A 89 -7.53 -19.95 -4.71
C TRP A 89 -6.67 -20.09 -5.98
N PHE A 90 -7.25 -19.78 -7.16
CA PHE A 90 -6.52 -19.79 -8.43
C PHE A 90 -5.37 -18.78 -8.43
N MET A 91 -5.60 -17.57 -7.96
CA MET A 91 -4.58 -16.53 -7.85
C MET A 91 -3.42 -16.95 -6.93
N ASP A 92 -3.72 -17.53 -5.77
CA ASP A 92 -2.69 -17.97 -4.81
C ASP A 92 -1.89 -19.19 -5.29
N ASN A 93 -2.54 -20.15 -5.97
CA ASN A 93 -1.94 -21.47 -6.25
C ASN A 93 -1.42 -21.61 -7.68
N ILE A 94 -1.84 -20.74 -8.58
CA ILE A 94 -1.47 -20.82 -10.00
C ILE A 94 -0.85 -19.51 -10.48
N GLU A 95 -1.56 -18.39 -10.37
CA GLU A 95 -1.10 -17.09 -10.89
C GLU A 95 0.15 -16.60 -10.13
N LEU A 96 0.11 -16.57 -8.82
CA LEU A 96 1.21 -16.09 -7.98
C LEU A 96 2.52 -16.88 -8.17
N PRO A 97 2.52 -18.24 -8.16
CA PRO A 97 3.72 -19.02 -8.46
C PRO A 97 4.28 -18.76 -9.86
N ILE A 98 3.41 -18.63 -10.87
CA ILE A 98 3.84 -18.34 -12.25
C ILE A 98 4.42 -16.93 -12.33
N ALA A 99 3.76 -15.93 -11.75
CA ALA A 99 4.25 -14.56 -11.71
C ALA A 99 5.63 -14.47 -11.05
N ASN A 100 5.83 -15.17 -9.94
CA ASN A 100 7.13 -15.21 -9.26
C ASN A 100 8.20 -15.92 -10.07
N MET A 101 7.87 -16.98 -10.77
CA MET A 101 8.79 -17.65 -11.70
C MET A 101 9.22 -16.71 -12.84
N LEU A 102 8.36 -15.76 -13.24
CA LEU A 102 8.66 -14.72 -14.23
C LEU A 102 9.34 -13.47 -13.62
N GLY A 103 9.65 -13.47 -12.32
CA GLY A 103 10.40 -12.40 -11.65
C GLY A 103 9.56 -11.20 -11.20
N HIS A 104 8.23 -11.34 -11.06
CA HIS A 104 7.36 -10.23 -10.61
C HIS A 104 7.48 -9.89 -9.12
N GLY A 105 8.00 -10.83 -8.28
CA GLY A 105 8.21 -10.59 -6.85
C GLY A 105 6.92 -10.41 -6.03
N ASP A 106 5.81 -10.98 -6.52
CA ASP A 106 4.52 -10.92 -5.84
C ASP A 106 4.53 -11.87 -4.63
N VAL A 107 4.18 -11.34 -3.46
CA VAL A 107 4.22 -12.13 -2.21
C VAL A 107 2.85 -12.70 -1.88
N ARG A 108 1.78 -11.94 -2.18
CA ARG A 108 0.40 -12.32 -1.81
C ARG A 108 -0.66 -11.58 -2.59
N VAL A 109 -1.86 -12.13 -2.62
CA VAL A 109 -3.06 -11.38 -3.01
C VAL A 109 -3.55 -10.53 -1.83
N ALA A 110 -3.87 -9.26 -2.07
CA ALA A 110 -4.43 -8.38 -1.05
C ALA A 110 -5.83 -8.86 -0.63
N ARG A 111 -5.98 -9.35 0.60
CA ARG A 111 -7.25 -9.90 1.11
C ARG A 111 -7.91 -8.95 2.11
N ARG A 112 -9.23 -8.83 2.03
CA ARG A 112 -10.04 -8.09 3.01
C ARG A 112 -9.68 -8.45 4.45
N LYS A 113 -9.62 -9.76 4.76
CA LYS A 113 -9.30 -10.26 6.10
C LYS A 113 -7.96 -9.72 6.60
N THR A 114 -6.92 -9.84 5.81
CA THR A 114 -5.57 -9.34 6.15
C THR A 114 -5.58 -7.84 6.44
N VAL A 115 -6.21 -7.04 5.56
CA VAL A 115 -6.29 -5.58 5.73
C VAL A 115 -7.03 -5.23 7.02
N MET A 116 -8.17 -5.85 7.28
CA MET A 116 -8.98 -5.60 8.49
C MET A 116 -8.23 -5.96 9.78
N GLU A 117 -7.54 -7.10 9.79
CA GLU A 117 -6.75 -7.56 10.96
C GLU A 117 -5.55 -6.63 11.22
N CYS A 118 -4.81 -6.25 10.17
CA CYS A 118 -3.67 -5.34 10.30
C CYS A 118 -4.12 -3.95 10.77
N CYS A 119 -5.21 -3.41 10.23
CA CYS A 119 -5.78 -2.15 10.70
C CYS A 119 -6.18 -2.22 12.17
N LYS A 120 -6.87 -3.28 12.58
CA LYS A 120 -7.27 -3.49 13.99
C LYS A 120 -6.06 -3.51 14.92
N LYS A 121 -5.01 -4.29 14.58
CA LYS A 121 -3.79 -4.41 15.38
C LYS A 121 -3.01 -3.08 15.43
N ALA A 122 -3.01 -2.30 14.36
CA ALA A 122 -2.37 -0.98 14.33
C ALA A 122 -3.20 0.13 14.99
N GLY A 123 -4.43 -0.14 15.43
CA GLY A 123 -5.34 0.88 15.99
C GLY A 123 -5.78 1.89 14.94
N LEU A 124 -6.03 1.44 13.73
CA LEU A 124 -6.55 2.22 12.61
C LEU A 124 -8.02 1.86 12.36
N LYS A 125 -8.82 2.84 11.96
CA LYS A 125 -10.25 2.66 11.64
C LYS A 125 -10.44 2.52 10.13
N VAL A 126 -11.02 1.42 9.68
CA VAL A 126 -11.45 1.27 8.29
C VAL A 126 -12.76 2.04 8.12
N GLU A 127 -12.75 3.09 7.28
CA GLU A 127 -13.92 3.89 6.94
C GLU A 127 -14.68 3.30 5.75
N LYS A 128 -13.95 2.73 4.79
CA LYS A 128 -14.51 2.16 3.57
C LYS A 128 -13.70 0.96 3.11
N PHE A 129 -14.38 -0.09 2.67
CA PHE A 129 -13.77 -1.21 1.95
C PHE A 129 -14.73 -1.69 0.87
N GLU A 130 -14.34 -1.58 -0.37
CA GLU A 130 -15.13 -2.02 -1.53
C GLU A 130 -14.25 -2.72 -2.56
N ILE A 131 -14.85 -3.63 -3.30
CA ILE A 131 -14.24 -4.24 -4.48
C ILE A 131 -14.98 -3.70 -5.71
N ARG A 132 -14.24 -3.00 -6.56
CA ARG A 132 -14.74 -2.39 -7.79
C ARG A 132 -14.56 -3.34 -8.97
N LYS A 133 -15.20 -3.01 -10.10
CA LYS A 133 -15.04 -3.76 -11.37
C LYS A 133 -13.56 -3.99 -11.67
N GLY A 134 -13.21 -5.20 -12.17
CA GLY A 134 -11.84 -5.58 -12.47
C GLY A 134 -11.03 -5.98 -11.24
N MET A 135 -11.68 -6.54 -10.20
CA MET A 135 -11.02 -7.08 -9.00
C MET A 135 -10.16 -6.04 -8.26
N ARG A 136 -10.60 -4.77 -8.23
CA ARG A 136 -9.84 -3.68 -7.62
C ARG A 136 -10.36 -3.37 -6.22
N MET A 137 -9.57 -3.70 -5.22
CA MET A 137 -9.78 -3.24 -3.86
C MET A 137 -9.64 -1.71 -3.79
N HIS A 138 -10.57 -1.08 -3.10
CA HIS A 138 -10.46 0.31 -2.66
C HIS A 138 -10.81 0.38 -1.17
N CYS A 139 -9.81 0.68 -0.37
CA CYS A 139 -9.94 0.77 1.08
C CYS A 139 -9.50 2.15 1.55
N VAL A 140 -10.31 2.76 2.39
CA VAL A 140 -9.99 4.02 3.07
C VAL A 140 -9.89 3.73 4.56
N VAL A 141 -8.75 4.08 5.13
CA VAL A 141 -8.43 3.85 6.54
C VAL A 141 -8.08 5.18 7.18
N ARG A 142 -8.49 5.41 8.42
CA ARG A 142 -8.26 6.65 9.17
C ARG A 142 -7.46 6.39 10.43
N LYS A 143 -6.51 7.28 10.73
CA LYS A 143 -5.90 7.39 12.06
C LYS A 143 -6.84 8.12 13.00
N ILE A 144 -7.23 7.46 14.07
CA ILE A 144 -8.06 8.02 15.15
C ILE A 144 -7.12 8.77 16.11
#